data_2be2a63c3806a1aa56fc6f6e50887568
#
_entry.id   2be2a63c3806a1aa56fc6f6e50887568
#
_cell.length_a   1.000
_cell.length_b   1.000
_cell.length_c   1.000
_cell.angle_alpha   90.00
_cell.angle_beta   90.00
_cell.angle_gamma   90.00
#
_symmetry.space_group_name_H-M   'P 1'
#
loop_
_entity.id
_entity.type
_entity.pdbx_description
1 polymer ?
#
loop_
_entity_poly.entity_id
_entity_poly.type
_entity_poly.pdbx_seq_one_letter_code
_entity_poly.pdbx_strand_id
1 'polypeptide(L)'
;MDPDNPIPGELRREEFTFPDLVGNEVLVEPLYGSWEANMTHALQRSPVDVCRQRGEDKMVIGNFGVVRVVRTGREVTRVSVGDLCLMQAFARTDDLGYVRLVHAYDAPGTVGVLARQTKIREHLLMRLRPDSRYTPQQWAASYGRYWTAWDNWKVAYACWRAQVPVLPSELAIQPLVFGWGGGVTLAELELAAREGFAVAMASGNPTRLAEFEAKGIIPVDRRQFPDLDFDEARIAAEPAYAARYRRSERMFLRTIGELSKGEGAAIIIDNIGRPVYRATLRALGRQGVLTTVGWKHGMVLQTMRATECIKRHIHVHTHACRFHDIAEIAEFQERTGWMLSLGNQRTYTFDEIPDLARDYAEGNLDSYFPLFQINGN
;
A
#
# COMPACT_ATOMS: atom_id res chain seq x y z
N MET A 1 -31.88 0.67 2.33
CA MET A 1 -30.52 1.24 2.41
C MET A 1 -30.23 1.86 1.05
N ASP A 2 -29.84 3.11 1.03
CA ASP A 2 -29.42 3.79 -0.19
C ASP A 2 -28.12 3.13 -0.69
N PRO A 3 -28.09 2.52 -1.89
CA PRO A 3 -26.90 1.88 -2.42
C PRO A 3 -25.74 2.86 -2.66
N ASP A 4 -26.05 4.15 -2.81
CA ASP A 4 -25.06 5.19 -3.09
C ASP A 4 -24.52 5.86 -1.81
N ASN A 5 -25.06 5.53 -0.63
CA ASN A 5 -24.62 6.05 0.66
C ASN A 5 -24.60 4.95 1.74
N PRO A 6 -23.62 4.05 1.70
CA PRO A 6 -23.53 2.95 2.65
C PRO A 6 -23.30 3.48 4.09
N ILE A 7 -24.00 2.88 5.05
CA ILE A 7 -23.74 3.16 6.47
C ILE A 7 -22.44 2.45 6.86
N PRO A 8 -21.44 3.16 7.41
CA PRO A 8 -20.22 2.55 7.89
C PRO A 8 -20.48 1.41 8.87
N GLY A 9 -19.66 0.38 8.82
CA GLY A 9 -19.68 -0.71 9.77
C GLY A 9 -19.15 -0.25 11.13
N GLU A 10 -19.49 -1.00 12.17
CA GLU A 10 -18.99 -0.81 13.53
C GLU A 10 -18.11 -2.00 13.90
N LEU A 11 -16.96 -1.73 14.53
CA LEU A 11 -16.13 -2.78 15.11
C LEU A 11 -16.75 -3.26 16.42
N ARG A 12 -17.13 -4.54 16.45
CA ARG A 12 -17.68 -5.19 17.64
C ARG A 12 -16.91 -6.46 17.94
N ARG A 13 -16.74 -6.77 19.22
CA ARG A 13 -16.21 -8.05 19.66
C ARG A 13 -17.36 -9.06 19.69
N GLU A 14 -17.15 -10.20 19.03
CA GLU A 14 -18.08 -11.31 19.01
C GLU A 14 -17.34 -12.64 19.22
N GLU A 15 -18.04 -13.60 19.81
CA GLU A 15 -17.57 -14.98 19.90
C GLU A 15 -18.23 -15.82 18.80
N PHE A 16 -17.45 -16.68 18.18
CA PHE A 16 -17.93 -17.61 17.16
C PHE A 16 -17.12 -18.90 17.19
N THR A 17 -17.69 -19.98 16.64
CA THR A 17 -17.05 -21.28 16.57
C THR A 17 -16.79 -21.64 15.12
N PHE A 18 -15.66 -22.32 14.86
CA PHE A 18 -15.38 -22.88 13.56
C PHE A 18 -15.91 -24.31 13.45
N PRO A 19 -16.42 -24.73 12.28
CA PRO A 19 -16.56 -26.15 11.94
C PRO A 19 -15.19 -26.85 12.01
N ASP A 20 -15.19 -28.17 12.14
CA ASP A 20 -13.96 -28.95 12.10
C ASP A 20 -13.14 -28.67 10.84
N LEU A 21 -11.81 -28.80 10.96
CA LEU A 21 -10.90 -28.65 9.83
C LEU A 21 -11.11 -29.76 8.81
N VAL A 22 -11.23 -29.36 7.53
CA VAL A 22 -11.37 -30.30 6.42
C VAL A 22 -10.21 -30.14 5.44
N GLY A 23 -9.74 -31.26 4.90
CA GLY A 23 -8.70 -31.29 3.86
C GLY A 23 -7.44 -30.53 4.26
N ASN A 24 -7.10 -29.51 3.50
CA ASN A 24 -5.90 -28.67 3.64
C ASN A 24 -6.13 -27.40 4.47
N GLU A 25 -7.14 -27.36 5.31
CA GLU A 25 -7.38 -26.25 6.22
C GLU A 25 -6.46 -26.29 7.44
N VAL A 26 -6.08 -25.13 7.92
CA VAL A 26 -5.20 -24.92 9.07
C VAL A 26 -5.87 -23.95 10.04
N LEU A 27 -5.93 -24.31 11.31
CA LEU A 27 -6.30 -23.38 12.39
C LEU A 27 -5.05 -22.64 12.85
N VAL A 28 -5.11 -21.33 12.85
CA VAL A 28 -4.00 -20.48 13.26
C VAL A 28 -4.41 -19.46 14.29
N GLU A 29 -3.45 -19.02 15.10
CA GLU A 29 -3.55 -17.87 15.99
C GLU A 29 -2.84 -16.68 15.38
N PRO A 30 -3.54 -15.62 14.97
CA PRO A 30 -2.93 -14.35 14.61
C PRO A 30 -2.14 -13.77 15.78
N LEU A 31 -0.87 -13.44 15.55
CA LEU A 31 -0.02 -12.79 16.54
C LEU A 31 0.03 -11.29 16.30
N TYR A 32 0.44 -10.91 15.09
CA TYR A 32 0.62 -9.52 14.69
C TYR A 32 -0.02 -9.25 13.33
N GLY A 33 -0.53 -8.05 13.16
CA GLY A 33 -0.97 -7.53 11.88
C GLY A 33 -0.71 -6.04 11.77
N SER A 34 -0.94 -5.48 10.60
CA SER A 34 -0.81 -4.04 10.38
C SER A 34 -2.10 -3.50 9.78
N TRP A 35 -2.57 -2.36 10.29
CA TRP A 35 -3.77 -1.74 9.74
C TRP A 35 -3.49 -1.14 8.37
N GLU A 36 -4.30 -1.48 7.39
CA GLU A 36 -4.15 -1.08 6.00
C GLU A 36 -5.38 -0.35 5.48
N ALA A 37 -5.22 0.36 4.35
CA ALA A 37 -6.30 1.13 3.74
C ALA A 37 -7.52 0.26 3.39
N ASN A 38 -7.31 -0.98 2.95
CA ASN A 38 -8.38 -1.92 2.65
C ASN A 38 -9.26 -2.26 3.87
N MET A 39 -8.67 -2.33 5.08
CA MET A 39 -9.42 -2.53 6.32
C MET A 39 -10.33 -1.32 6.62
N THR A 40 -9.82 -0.10 6.40
CA THR A 40 -10.62 1.13 6.51
C THR A 40 -11.74 1.15 5.47
N HIS A 41 -11.46 0.78 4.20
CA HIS A 41 -12.49 0.70 3.15
C HIS A 41 -13.57 -0.31 3.49
N ALA A 42 -13.20 -1.49 4.00
CA ALA A 42 -14.15 -2.51 4.44
C ALA A 42 -15.05 -2.00 5.59
N LEU A 43 -14.45 -1.31 6.57
CA LEU A 43 -15.18 -0.72 7.69
C LEU A 43 -16.11 0.41 7.24
N GLN A 44 -15.67 1.26 6.33
CA GLN A 44 -16.47 2.36 5.77
C GLN A 44 -17.51 1.87 4.74
N ARG A 45 -17.44 0.61 4.31
CA ARG A 45 -18.23 0.05 3.21
C ARG A 45 -18.13 0.87 1.92
N SER A 46 -17.01 1.49 1.70
CA SER A 46 -16.75 2.41 0.59
C SER A 46 -15.31 2.22 0.09
N PRO A 47 -15.05 2.30 -1.22
CA PRO A 47 -15.98 2.54 -2.35
C PRO A 47 -16.87 1.34 -2.70
N VAL A 48 -16.64 0.18 -2.08
CA VAL A 48 -17.40 -1.06 -2.28
C VAL A 48 -17.89 -1.58 -0.93
N ASP A 49 -19.16 -1.93 -0.83
CA ASP A 49 -19.68 -2.65 0.34
C ASP A 49 -19.32 -4.14 0.21
N VAL A 50 -18.18 -4.52 0.82
CA VAL A 50 -17.66 -5.90 0.75
C VAL A 50 -18.55 -6.90 1.48
N CYS A 51 -19.27 -6.51 2.54
CA CYS A 51 -20.24 -7.37 3.21
C CYS A 51 -21.38 -7.75 2.26
N ARG A 52 -21.94 -6.75 1.56
CA ARG A 52 -22.97 -6.98 0.53
C ARG A 52 -22.46 -7.85 -0.60
N GLN A 53 -21.24 -7.61 -1.08
CA GLN A 53 -20.63 -8.40 -2.16
C GLN A 53 -20.44 -9.87 -1.75
N ARG A 54 -20.10 -10.12 -0.48
CA ARG A 54 -19.98 -11.47 0.10
C ARG A 54 -21.31 -12.14 0.38
N GLY A 55 -22.41 -11.39 0.43
CA GLY A 55 -23.71 -11.87 0.91
C GLY A 55 -23.72 -12.14 2.42
N GLU A 56 -22.92 -11.43 3.19
CA GLU A 56 -22.74 -11.58 4.65
C GLU A 56 -23.07 -10.27 5.36
N ASP A 57 -23.77 -10.32 6.48
CA ASP A 57 -24.12 -9.13 7.27
C ASP A 57 -22.92 -8.58 8.06
N LYS A 58 -21.96 -9.45 8.38
CA LYS A 58 -20.77 -9.13 9.16
C LYS A 58 -19.57 -9.95 8.68
N MET A 59 -18.37 -9.44 8.94
CA MET A 59 -17.14 -10.11 8.60
C MET A 59 -16.03 -9.78 9.61
N VAL A 60 -15.02 -10.63 9.71
CA VAL A 60 -13.78 -10.33 10.43
C VAL A 60 -12.74 -9.89 9.40
N ILE A 61 -12.29 -8.64 9.52
CA ILE A 61 -11.34 -8.02 8.60
C ILE A 61 -9.87 -8.33 8.97
N GLY A 62 -8.93 -7.92 8.09
CA GLY A 62 -7.50 -8.11 8.28
C GLY A 62 -6.99 -9.31 7.47
N ASN A 63 -6.49 -9.02 6.28
CA ASN A 63 -6.11 -10.02 5.29
C ASN A 63 -4.62 -10.36 5.28
N PHE A 64 -3.80 -9.67 6.08
CA PHE A 64 -2.37 -9.92 6.24
C PHE A 64 -1.96 -9.95 7.70
N GLY A 65 -1.01 -10.80 8.04
CA GLY A 65 -0.44 -10.85 9.38
C GLY A 65 0.54 -12.01 9.56
N VAL A 66 1.18 -12.04 10.71
CA VAL A 66 1.96 -13.19 11.18
C VAL A 66 1.08 -14.01 12.13
N VAL A 67 1.02 -15.29 11.86
CA VAL A 67 0.19 -16.26 12.57
C VAL A 67 1.02 -17.43 13.07
N ARG A 68 0.56 -18.11 14.13
CA ARG A 68 1.09 -19.37 14.61
C ARG A 68 0.13 -20.50 14.23
N VAL A 69 0.65 -21.59 13.69
CA VAL A 69 -0.14 -22.80 13.39
C VAL A 69 -0.52 -23.51 14.69
N VAL A 70 -1.80 -23.73 14.94
CA VAL A 70 -2.33 -24.41 16.14
C VAL A 70 -2.77 -25.82 15.85
N ARG A 71 -3.44 -26.03 14.71
CA ARG A 71 -3.95 -27.34 14.31
C ARG A 71 -4.01 -27.44 12.78
N THR A 72 -3.74 -28.63 12.25
CA THR A 72 -3.75 -28.89 10.81
C THR A 72 -4.83 -29.89 10.44
N GLY A 73 -5.43 -29.72 9.27
CA GLY A 73 -6.27 -30.71 8.64
C GLY A 73 -5.45 -31.90 8.12
N ARG A 74 -6.14 -32.97 7.70
CA ARG A 74 -5.50 -34.25 7.36
C ARG A 74 -4.62 -34.21 6.10
N GLU A 75 -4.88 -33.26 5.20
CA GLU A 75 -4.19 -33.15 3.90
C GLU A 75 -3.11 -32.06 3.94
N VAL A 76 -2.89 -31.42 5.08
CA VAL A 76 -1.86 -30.38 5.24
C VAL A 76 -0.47 -31.01 5.22
N THR A 77 0.39 -30.48 4.35
CA THR A 77 1.76 -31.00 4.14
C THR A 77 2.86 -29.94 4.22
N ARG A 78 2.49 -28.64 4.10
CA ARG A 78 3.45 -27.53 3.96
C ARG A 78 3.82 -26.84 5.27
N VAL A 79 2.99 -27.00 6.29
CA VAL A 79 3.17 -26.36 7.59
C VAL A 79 2.89 -27.36 8.72
N SER A 80 3.47 -27.11 9.89
CA SER A 80 3.33 -27.94 11.09
C SER A 80 2.85 -27.09 12.27
N VAL A 81 2.25 -27.75 13.28
CA VAL A 81 1.87 -27.10 14.54
C VAL A 81 3.09 -26.42 15.17
N GLY A 82 2.93 -25.16 15.57
CA GLY A 82 3.98 -24.32 16.12
C GLY A 82 4.71 -23.45 15.08
N ASP A 83 4.57 -23.71 13.78
CA ASP A 83 5.19 -22.88 12.75
C ASP A 83 4.66 -21.44 12.81
N LEU A 84 5.57 -20.48 12.66
CA LEU A 84 5.22 -19.08 12.38
C LEU A 84 5.13 -18.88 10.88
N CYS A 85 4.00 -18.30 10.45
CA CYS A 85 3.73 -18.09 9.03
C CYS A 85 3.25 -16.66 8.75
N LEU A 86 3.60 -16.15 7.58
CA LEU A 86 2.88 -15.03 6.97
C LEU A 86 1.56 -15.53 6.38
N MET A 87 0.46 -14.90 6.78
CA MET A 87 -0.85 -15.14 6.19
C MET A 87 -1.01 -14.27 4.95
N GLN A 88 -1.28 -14.91 3.83
CA GLN A 88 -1.46 -14.29 2.53
C GLN A 88 -2.95 -14.07 2.21
N ALA A 89 -3.23 -12.99 1.50
CA ALA A 89 -4.61 -12.58 1.26
C ALA A 89 -5.28 -13.23 0.03
N PHE A 90 -4.54 -13.85 -0.90
CA PHE A 90 -5.13 -14.24 -2.18
C PHE A 90 -5.81 -15.58 -2.15
N ALA A 91 -7.09 -15.56 -1.84
CA ALA A 91 -7.93 -16.76 -1.83
C ALA A 91 -8.06 -17.40 -3.23
N ARG A 92 -8.08 -16.59 -4.28
CA ARG A 92 -8.09 -17.03 -5.67
C ARG A 92 -7.39 -16.03 -6.58
N THR A 93 -6.59 -16.52 -7.51
CA THR A 93 -5.95 -15.76 -8.57
C THR A 93 -6.35 -16.25 -9.94
N ASP A 94 -6.08 -15.45 -10.97
CA ASP A 94 -6.10 -15.91 -12.37
C ASP A 94 -4.74 -16.47 -12.81
N ASP A 95 -4.66 -16.92 -14.07
CA ASP A 95 -3.45 -17.54 -14.63
C ASP A 95 -2.27 -16.57 -14.75
N LEU A 96 -2.52 -15.26 -14.69
CA LEU A 96 -1.50 -14.21 -14.68
C LEU A 96 -1.07 -13.81 -13.26
N GLY A 97 -1.65 -14.44 -12.24
CA GLY A 97 -1.37 -14.16 -10.83
C GLY A 97 -2.16 -12.99 -10.22
N TYR A 98 -3.07 -12.35 -10.98
CA TYR A 98 -3.91 -11.30 -10.42
C TYR A 98 -4.99 -11.86 -9.52
N VAL A 99 -5.23 -11.17 -8.40
CA VAL A 99 -6.23 -11.57 -7.43
C VAL A 99 -7.65 -11.50 -8.01
N ARG A 100 -8.42 -12.55 -7.78
CA ARG A 100 -9.84 -12.63 -8.09
C ARG A 100 -10.72 -12.61 -6.84
N LEU A 101 -10.20 -13.15 -5.73
CA LEU A 101 -10.83 -13.08 -4.42
C LEU A 101 -9.75 -12.90 -3.34
N VAL A 102 -9.97 -11.95 -2.47
CA VAL A 102 -9.11 -11.62 -1.34
C VAL A 102 -9.67 -12.24 -0.07
N HIS A 103 -8.86 -13.06 0.61
CA HIS A 103 -9.19 -13.64 1.90
C HIS A 103 -9.47 -12.52 2.93
N ALA A 104 -10.51 -12.69 3.72
CA ALA A 104 -10.94 -11.71 4.72
C ALA A 104 -11.24 -10.29 4.17
N TYR A 105 -11.55 -10.21 2.88
CA TYR A 105 -12.04 -8.99 2.23
C TYR A 105 -13.30 -9.33 1.40
N ASP A 106 -13.17 -9.76 0.15
CA ASP A 106 -14.30 -10.08 -0.74
C ASP A 106 -14.55 -11.59 -0.92
N ALA A 107 -13.70 -12.46 -0.37
CA ALA A 107 -13.90 -13.92 -0.39
C ALA A 107 -14.92 -14.34 0.70
N PRO A 108 -16.09 -14.90 0.33
CA PRO A 108 -17.10 -15.32 1.31
C PRO A 108 -16.59 -16.42 2.26
N GLY A 109 -17.10 -16.44 3.49
CA GLY A 109 -16.81 -17.46 4.50
C GLY A 109 -15.39 -17.39 5.09
N THR A 110 -14.61 -16.34 4.78
CA THR A 110 -13.25 -16.19 5.28
C THR A 110 -13.18 -15.26 6.49
N VAL A 111 -12.28 -15.55 7.42
CA VAL A 111 -12.08 -14.82 8.69
C VAL A 111 -10.68 -14.28 8.74
N GLY A 112 -10.55 -12.97 9.02
CA GLY A 112 -9.27 -12.26 9.03
C GLY A 112 -8.48 -12.39 10.32
N VAL A 113 -7.37 -11.65 10.38
CA VAL A 113 -6.46 -11.66 11.54
C VAL A 113 -7.00 -10.90 12.77
N LEU A 114 -8.08 -10.13 12.65
CA LEU A 114 -8.73 -9.51 13.82
C LEU A 114 -9.60 -10.52 14.59
N ALA A 115 -9.06 -11.69 14.85
CA ALA A 115 -9.67 -12.76 15.64
C ALA A 115 -8.61 -13.48 16.48
N ARG A 116 -8.99 -14.03 17.63
CA ARG A 116 -8.08 -14.86 18.44
C ARG A 116 -7.63 -16.12 17.71
N GLN A 117 -8.48 -16.65 16.85
CA GLN A 117 -8.15 -17.75 15.96
C GLN A 117 -8.79 -17.50 14.59
N THR A 118 -8.19 -17.98 13.53
CA THR A 118 -8.75 -17.99 12.19
C THR A 118 -8.44 -19.30 11.46
N LYS A 119 -9.27 -19.64 10.51
CA LYS A 119 -9.12 -20.82 9.67
C LYS A 119 -8.73 -20.41 8.27
N ILE A 120 -7.66 -20.99 7.74
CA ILE A 120 -7.09 -20.63 6.44
C ILE A 120 -6.62 -21.88 5.70
N ARG A 121 -6.57 -21.85 4.38
CA ARG A 121 -5.98 -22.93 3.58
C ARG A 121 -4.46 -22.84 3.59
N GLU A 122 -3.77 -23.98 3.66
CA GLU A 122 -2.30 -24.03 3.79
C GLU A 122 -1.54 -23.29 2.70
N HIS A 123 -2.07 -23.23 1.45
CA HIS A 123 -1.39 -22.52 0.36
C HIS A 123 -1.33 -21.00 0.55
N LEU A 124 -2.13 -20.46 1.47
CA LEU A 124 -2.11 -19.05 1.88
C LEU A 124 -1.17 -18.80 3.07
N LEU A 125 -0.41 -19.80 3.49
CA LEU A 125 0.58 -19.68 4.55
C LEU A 125 1.98 -19.81 3.97
N MET A 126 2.81 -18.80 4.20
CA MET A 126 4.23 -18.85 3.94
C MET A 126 4.98 -18.97 5.27
N ARG A 127 5.65 -20.09 5.50
CA ARG A 127 6.43 -20.34 6.70
C ARG A 127 7.57 -19.34 6.79
N LEU A 128 7.68 -18.65 7.93
CA LEU A 128 8.83 -17.81 8.24
C LEU A 128 10.05 -18.70 8.57
N ARG A 129 11.20 -18.26 8.13
CA ARG A 129 12.47 -18.96 8.44
C ARG A 129 12.78 -18.79 9.92
N PRO A 130 13.16 -19.87 10.62
CA PRO A 130 13.57 -19.78 12.02
C PRO A 130 14.80 -18.88 12.25
N ASP A 131 15.64 -18.74 11.23
CA ASP A 131 16.87 -17.93 11.22
C ASP A 131 16.66 -16.55 10.57
N SER A 132 15.42 -16.11 10.38
CA SER A 132 15.14 -14.78 9.85
C SER A 132 15.79 -13.69 10.72
N ARG A 133 16.44 -12.73 10.07
CA ARG A 133 17.02 -11.56 10.74
C ARG A 133 15.98 -10.54 11.20
N TYR A 134 14.70 -10.75 10.84
CA TYR A 134 13.60 -9.86 11.14
C TYR A 134 12.62 -10.45 12.11
N THR A 135 12.04 -9.60 12.94
CA THR A 135 11.04 -9.98 13.92
C THR A 135 9.68 -10.28 13.27
N PRO A 136 8.82 -11.07 13.92
CA PRO A 136 7.44 -11.28 13.46
C PRO A 136 6.66 -9.97 13.26
N GLN A 137 6.94 -8.96 14.09
CA GLN A 137 6.33 -7.63 13.98
C GLN A 137 6.74 -6.92 12.69
N GLN A 138 8.03 -6.97 12.33
CA GLN A 138 8.51 -6.39 11.07
C GLN A 138 7.88 -7.08 9.88
N TRP A 139 7.80 -8.40 9.88
CA TRP A 139 7.15 -9.17 8.83
C TRP A 139 5.66 -8.81 8.71
N ALA A 140 4.93 -8.74 9.83
CA ALA A 140 3.51 -8.38 9.83
C ALA A 140 3.25 -6.97 9.30
N ALA A 141 4.09 -6.00 9.66
CA ALA A 141 3.93 -4.61 9.26
C ALA A 141 4.37 -4.34 7.81
N SER A 142 5.37 -5.08 7.30
CA SER A 142 5.91 -4.88 5.94
C SER A 142 5.10 -5.60 4.88
N TYR A 143 4.63 -6.80 5.15
CA TYR A 143 4.30 -7.79 4.14
C TYR A 143 3.43 -7.28 2.99
N GLY A 144 2.19 -6.88 3.25
CA GLY A 144 1.27 -6.43 2.19
C GLY A 144 1.79 -5.22 1.42
N ARG A 145 2.44 -4.28 2.13
CA ARG A 145 2.95 -3.04 1.52
C ARG A 145 4.19 -3.25 0.67
N TYR A 146 5.15 -4.01 1.18
CA TYR A 146 6.42 -4.26 0.48
C TYR A 146 6.22 -5.15 -0.74
N TRP A 147 5.34 -6.13 -0.63
CA TRP A 147 4.98 -6.94 -1.78
C TRP A 147 4.25 -6.13 -2.87
N THR A 148 3.28 -5.31 -2.50
CA THR A 148 2.62 -4.40 -3.45
C THR A 148 3.64 -3.45 -4.09
N ALA A 149 4.57 -2.91 -3.30
CA ALA A 149 5.65 -2.05 -3.78
C ALA A 149 6.57 -2.76 -4.78
N TRP A 150 6.94 -4.00 -4.50
CA TRP A 150 7.79 -4.80 -5.39
C TRP A 150 7.20 -4.93 -6.78
N ASP A 151 5.96 -5.40 -6.86
CA ASP A 151 5.33 -5.67 -8.14
C ASP A 151 5.01 -4.38 -8.91
N ASN A 152 4.51 -3.34 -8.23
CA ASN A 152 4.25 -2.05 -8.85
C ASN A 152 5.53 -1.40 -9.37
N TRP A 153 6.61 -1.42 -8.59
CA TRP A 153 7.90 -0.89 -9.00
C TRP A 153 8.45 -1.62 -10.23
N LYS A 154 8.43 -2.96 -10.25
CA LYS A 154 8.89 -3.75 -11.42
C LYS A 154 8.20 -3.32 -12.71
N VAL A 155 6.89 -3.11 -12.68
CA VAL A 155 6.12 -2.68 -13.86
C VAL A 155 6.42 -1.23 -14.22
N ALA A 156 6.45 -0.32 -13.25
CA ALA A 156 6.76 1.09 -13.49
C ALA A 156 8.17 1.28 -14.08
N TYR A 157 9.15 0.59 -13.51
CA TYR A 157 10.53 0.62 -14.00
C TYR A 157 10.66 0.01 -15.38
N ALA A 158 9.99 -1.11 -15.66
CA ALA A 158 9.98 -1.70 -17.00
C ALA A 158 9.34 -0.77 -18.05
N CYS A 159 8.25 -0.07 -17.71
CA CYS A 159 7.65 0.95 -18.58
C CYS A 159 8.63 2.08 -18.90
N TRP A 160 9.34 2.57 -17.91
CA TRP A 160 10.35 3.61 -18.11
C TRP A 160 11.53 3.10 -18.94
N ARG A 161 12.05 1.91 -18.61
CA ARG A 161 13.17 1.26 -19.33
C ARG A 161 12.86 0.96 -20.81
N ALA A 162 11.61 0.68 -21.13
CA ALA A 162 11.20 0.46 -22.52
C ALA A 162 11.43 1.69 -23.41
N GLN A 163 11.47 2.89 -22.83
CA GLN A 163 11.69 4.15 -23.53
C GLN A 163 13.11 4.70 -23.35
N VAL A 164 13.74 4.41 -22.20
CA VAL A 164 15.07 4.88 -21.82
C VAL A 164 15.99 3.66 -21.66
N PRO A 165 16.73 3.27 -22.70
CA PRO A 165 17.46 2.00 -22.73
C PRO A 165 18.73 1.97 -21.87
N VAL A 166 19.18 3.13 -21.38
CA VAL A 166 20.37 3.25 -20.51
C VAL A 166 19.98 3.16 -19.02
N LEU A 167 20.92 2.76 -18.16
CA LEU A 167 20.67 2.72 -16.72
C LEU A 167 20.56 4.13 -16.13
N PRO A 168 19.84 4.34 -15.01
CA PRO A 168 19.75 5.64 -14.35
C PRO A 168 21.13 6.25 -14.03
N SER A 169 22.09 5.42 -13.61
CA SER A 169 23.47 5.83 -13.30
C SER A 169 24.31 6.23 -14.52
N GLU A 170 23.89 5.90 -15.71
CA GLU A 170 24.59 6.24 -16.97
C GLU A 170 24.13 7.58 -17.57
N LEU A 171 23.03 8.14 -17.04
CA LEU A 171 22.52 9.44 -17.49
C LEU A 171 23.32 10.60 -16.89
N ALA A 172 23.56 11.63 -17.66
CA ALA A 172 24.27 12.83 -17.21
C ALA A 172 23.58 13.55 -16.04
N ILE A 173 22.25 13.49 -16.02
CA ILE A 173 21.43 13.97 -14.92
C ILE A 173 20.74 12.74 -14.33
N GLN A 174 20.99 12.50 -13.05
CA GLN A 174 20.34 11.41 -12.31
C GLN A 174 18.81 11.60 -12.34
N PRO A 175 18.04 10.64 -12.89
CA PRO A 175 16.60 10.78 -13.01
C PRO A 175 15.93 10.74 -11.63
N LEU A 176 14.87 11.54 -11.48
CA LEU A 176 14.12 11.66 -10.23
C LEU A 176 12.92 10.71 -10.21
N VAL A 177 12.76 9.95 -9.12
CA VAL A 177 11.49 9.31 -8.75
C VAL A 177 10.87 10.08 -7.59
N PHE A 178 9.63 10.52 -7.77
CA PHE A 178 8.90 11.26 -6.74
C PHE A 178 7.69 10.49 -6.27
N GLY A 179 7.37 10.57 -4.96
CA GLY A 179 6.28 9.81 -4.35
C GLY A 179 5.25 10.63 -3.58
N TRP A 180 3.96 10.34 -3.83
CA TRP A 180 2.82 10.71 -3.00
C TRP A 180 2.22 9.46 -2.37
N GLY A 181 2.09 9.38 -1.07
CA GLY A 181 1.40 8.25 -0.46
C GLY A 181 1.90 7.86 0.91
N GLY A 182 1.86 6.57 1.18
CA GLY A 182 2.19 5.95 2.46
C GLY A 182 3.30 4.90 2.34
N GLY A 183 3.17 3.81 3.12
CA GLY A 183 4.21 2.78 3.23
C GLY A 183 4.55 2.06 1.93
N VAL A 184 3.59 1.86 1.01
CA VAL A 184 3.85 1.30 -0.33
C VAL A 184 4.78 2.23 -1.10
N THR A 185 4.45 3.52 -1.17
CA THR A 185 5.27 4.52 -1.86
C THR A 185 6.68 4.62 -1.27
N LEU A 186 6.81 4.59 0.05
CA LEU A 186 8.12 4.59 0.73
C LEU A 186 8.95 3.38 0.31
N ALA A 187 8.37 2.18 0.33
CA ALA A 187 9.07 0.95 -0.07
C ALA A 187 9.47 0.96 -1.56
N GLU A 188 8.65 1.51 -2.45
CA GLU A 188 8.99 1.69 -3.87
C GLU A 188 10.15 2.67 -4.07
N LEU A 189 10.18 3.78 -3.34
CA LEU A 189 11.29 4.74 -3.41
C LEU A 189 12.61 4.13 -2.92
N GLU A 190 12.58 3.26 -1.91
CA GLU A 190 13.76 2.49 -1.50
C GLU A 190 14.27 1.55 -2.61
N LEU A 191 13.38 0.94 -3.40
CA LEU A 191 13.77 0.16 -4.59
C LEU A 191 14.32 1.06 -5.69
N ALA A 192 13.68 2.19 -5.96
CA ALA A 192 14.15 3.15 -6.95
C ALA A 192 15.56 3.67 -6.64
N ALA A 193 15.85 3.96 -5.38
CA ALA A 193 17.18 4.36 -4.94
C ALA A 193 18.25 3.29 -5.23
N ARG A 194 17.91 2.01 -5.06
CA ARG A 194 18.81 0.88 -5.37
C ARG A 194 19.10 0.73 -6.87
N GLU A 195 18.16 1.16 -7.72
CA GLU A 195 18.33 1.19 -9.18
C GLU A 195 19.08 2.45 -9.66
N GLY A 196 19.50 3.34 -8.76
CA GLY A 196 20.31 4.52 -9.07
C GLY A 196 19.50 5.79 -9.35
N PHE A 197 18.22 5.85 -9.01
CA PHE A 197 17.44 7.08 -9.10
C PHE A 197 17.69 8.02 -7.91
N ALA A 198 17.60 9.32 -8.14
CA ALA A 198 17.31 10.26 -7.07
C ALA A 198 15.86 10.06 -6.62
N VAL A 199 15.61 10.07 -5.32
CA VAL A 199 14.28 9.78 -4.77
C VAL A 199 13.82 10.88 -3.84
N ALA A 200 12.55 11.27 -3.95
CA ALA A 200 11.94 12.28 -3.11
C ALA A 200 10.51 11.89 -2.72
N MET A 201 10.09 12.26 -1.51
CA MET A 201 8.75 11.95 -1.02
C MET A 201 8.13 13.14 -0.29
N ALA A 202 6.83 13.36 -0.52
CA ALA A 202 6.09 14.44 0.13
C ALA A 202 5.38 13.97 1.41
N SER A 203 5.48 14.78 2.47
CA SER A 203 4.69 14.63 3.69
C SER A 203 4.44 16.00 4.35
N GLY A 204 3.33 16.08 5.10
CA GLY A 204 3.08 17.22 6.01
C GLY A 204 3.49 16.94 7.46
N ASN A 205 3.90 15.72 7.77
CA ASN A 205 4.28 15.30 9.12
C ASN A 205 5.80 15.40 9.31
N PRO A 206 6.29 16.19 10.29
CA PRO A 206 7.74 16.37 10.51
C PRO A 206 8.48 15.09 10.84
N THR A 207 7.87 14.17 11.60
CA THR A 207 8.48 12.89 11.97
C THR A 207 8.75 12.05 10.72
N ARG A 208 7.80 12.02 9.78
CA ARG A 208 7.96 11.32 8.50
C ARG A 208 9.00 11.96 7.59
N LEU A 209 9.08 13.30 7.58
CA LEU A 209 10.12 14.01 6.81
C LEU A 209 11.53 13.66 7.32
N ALA A 210 11.70 13.58 8.64
CA ALA A 210 12.96 13.13 9.25
C ALA A 210 13.28 11.66 8.95
N GLU A 211 12.26 10.79 8.93
CA GLU A 211 12.42 9.39 8.51
C GLU A 211 12.89 9.27 7.05
N PHE A 212 12.35 10.08 6.13
CA PHE A 212 12.80 10.11 4.74
C PHE A 212 14.27 10.49 4.63
N GLU A 213 14.67 11.55 5.29
CA GLU A 213 16.06 12.00 5.29
C GLU A 213 17.02 10.93 5.83
N ALA A 214 16.65 10.26 6.93
CA ALA A 214 17.43 9.16 7.50
C ALA A 214 17.60 7.97 6.55
N LYS A 215 16.66 7.79 5.59
CA LYS A 215 16.70 6.77 4.54
C LYS A 215 17.34 7.23 3.24
N GLY A 216 17.88 8.44 3.17
CA GLY A 216 18.45 9.04 1.96
C GLY A 216 17.40 9.43 0.91
N ILE A 217 16.12 9.56 1.30
CA ILE A 217 15.04 10.06 0.46
C ILE A 217 14.90 11.57 0.71
N ILE A 218 14.90 12.37 -0.33
CA ILE A 218 14.77 13.83 -0.22
C ILE A 218 13.38 14.17 0.33
N PRO A 219 13.30 14.80 1.53
CA PRO A 219 12.02 15.16 2.10
C PRO A 219 11.44 16.39 1.42
N VAL A 220 10.16 16.31 1.03
CA VAL A 220 9.41 17.43 0.46
C VAL A 220 8.25 17.77 1.38
N ASP A 221 8.32 18.94 2.01
CA ASP A 221 7.26 19.42 2.90
C ASP A 221 6.06 19.92 2.09
N ARG A 222 4.98 19.12 2.04
CA ARG A 222 3.78 19.47 1.30
C ARG A 222 3.06 20.73 1.81
N ARG A 223 3.36 21.20 3.03
CA ARG A 223 2.79 22.44 3.59
C ARG A 223 3.25 23.68 2.81
N GLN A 224 4.29 23.57 1.98
CA GLN A 224 4.72 24.63 1.07
C GLN A 224 3.73 24.86 -0.09
N PHE A 225 2.85 23.90 -0.38
CA PHE A 225 1.81 24.00 -1.43
C PHE A 225 0.45 23.48 -0.91
N PRO A 226 -0.14 24.20 0.07
CA PRO A 226 -1.27 23.73 0.86
C PRO A 226 -2.56 23.55 0.07
N ASP A 227 -2.75 24.32 -1.02
CA ASP A 227 -3.96 24.30 -1.84
C ASP A 227 -3.78 23.44 -3.11
N LEU A 228 -2.91 22.43 -3.07
CA LEU A 228 -2.74 21.50 -4.17
C LEU A 228 -3.86 20.43 -4.14
N ASP A 229 -5.08 20.90 -4.34
CA ASP A 229 -6.29 20.10 -4.39
C ASP A 229 -7.09 20.51 -5.65
N PHE A 230 -7.01 19.69 -6.71
CA PHE A 230 -7.65 20.00 -7.97
C PHE A 230 -9.13 19.63 -7.94
N ASP A 231 -9.98 20.64 -8.02
CA ASP A 231 -11.42 20.51 -8.25
C ASP A 231 -11.81 21.38 -9.46
N GLU A 232 -12.18 20.73 -10.57
CA GLU A 232 -12.48 21.41 -11.82
C GLU A 232 -13.68 22.35 -11.70
N ALA A 233 -14.73 21.93 -11.00
CA ALA A 233 -15.94 22.74 -10.83
C ALA A 233 -15.64 23.98 -9.97
N ARG A 234 -14.88 23.82 -8.89
CA ARG A 234 -14.47 24.95 -8.04
C ARG A 234 -13.49 25.88 -8.74
N ILE A 235 -12.57 25.36 -9.54
CA ILE A 235 -11.66 26.19 -10.35
C ILE A 235 -12.42 27.03 -11.36
N ALA A 236 -13.48 26.50 -11.96
CA ALA A 236 -14.31 27.22 -12.89
C ALA A 236 -15.20 28.28 -12.20
N ALA A 237 -15.75 27.98 -11.02
CA ALA A 237 -16.72 28.80 -10.32
C ALA A 237 -16.10 29.81 -9.32
N GLU A 238 -14.93 29.52 -8.75
CA GLU A 238 -14.33 30.27 -7.63
C GLU A 238 -12.96 30.86 -8.02
N PRO A 239 -12.86 32.10 -8.51
CA PRO A 239 -11.57 32.71 -8.92
C PRO A 239 -10.51 32.73 -7.82
N ALA A 240 -10.91 32.93 -6.56
CA ALA A 240 -9.99 32.92 -5.42
C ALA A 240 -9.42 31.52 -5.15
N TYR A 241 -10.22 30.46 -5.24
CA TYR A 241 -9.77 29.09 -5.14
C TYR A 241 -8.80 28.75 -6.30
N ALA A 242 -9.19 29.10 -7.52
CA ALA A 242 -8.35 28.90 -8.70
C ALA A 242 -6.97 29.59 -8.57
N ALA A 243 -6.95 30.80 -8.01
CA ALA A 243 -5.69 31.52 -7.78
C ALA A 243 -4.79 30.83 -6.75
N ARG A 244 -5.33 30.34 -5.63
CA ARG A 244 -4.60 29.57 -4.61
C ARG A 244 -4.07 28.26 -5.18
N TYR A 245 -4.92 27.46 -5.85
CA TYR A 245 -4.51 26.24 -6.51
C TYR A 245 -3.32 26.46 -7.47
N ARG A 246 -3.46 27.45 -8.40
CA ARG A 246 -2.39 27.76 -9.35
C ARG A 246 -1.09 28.18 -8.69
N ARG A 247 -1.15 28.85 -7.52
CA ARG A 247 0.05 29.19 -6.75
C ARG A 247 0.73 27.93 -6.19
N SER A 248 -0.03 27.06 -5.53
CA SER A 248 0.46 25.79 -4.99
C SER A 248 1.00 24.89 -6.08
N GLU A 249 0.30 24.77 -7.23
CA GLU A 249 0.76 24.01 -8.38
C GLU A 249 2.10 24.53 -8.92
N ARG A 250 2.26 25.86 -9.07
CA ARG A 250 3.55 26.43 -9.51
C ARG A 250 4.67 26.16 -8.51
N MET A 251 4.40 26.23 -7.21
CA MET A 251 5.41 25.92 -6.20
C MET A 251 5.84 24.46 -6.26
N PHE A 252 4.87 23.53 -6.36
CA PHE A 252 5.14 22.11 -6.51
C PHE A 252 5.97 21.83 -7.78
N LEU A 253 5.56 22.37 -8.93
CA LEU A 253 6.29 22.18 -10.19
C LEU A 253 7.72 22.76 -10.13
N ARG A 254 7.91 23.88 -9.43
CA ARG A 254 9.25 24.45 -9.18
C ARG A 254 10.09 23.49 -8.35
N THR A 255 9.56 22.98 -7.24
CA THR A 255 10.26 22.01 -6.38
C THR A 255 10.71 20.79 -7.18
N ILE A 256 9.81 20.19 -7.99
CA ILE A 256 10.19 19.04 -8.83
C ILE A 256 11.23 19.45 -9.88
N GLY A 257 11.08 20.63 -10.51
CA GLY A 257 12.05 21.16 -11.47
C GLY A 257 13.46 21.35 -10.87
N GLU A 258 13.54 21.87 -9.66
CA GLU A 258 14.82 22.03 -8.95
C GLU A 258 15.45 20.67 -8.62
N LEU A 259 14.67 19.71 -8.08
CA LEU A 259 15.13 18.37 -7.75
C LEU A 259 15.60 17.58 -8.99
N SER A 260 14.93 17.77 -10.11
CA SER A 260 15.23 17.06 -11.38
C SER A 260 16.18 17.86 -12.29
N LYS A 261 16.72 18.98 -11.86
CA LYS A 261 17.55 19.88 -12.69
C LYS A 261 16.87 20.33 -14.00
N GLY A 262 15.55 20.49 -13.97
CA GLY A 262 14.74 20.94 -15.11
C GLY A 262 14.12 19.81 -15.95
N GLU A 263 14.57 18.57 -15.80
CA GLU A 263 14.11 17.44 -16.63
C GLU A 263 12.68 16.96 -16.29
N GLY A 264 12.15 17.31 -15.09
CA GLY A 264 10.94 16.74 -14.54
C GLY A 264 11.18 15.35 -13.96
N ALA A 265 10.18 14.78 -13.29
CA ALA A 265 10.31 13.45 -12.69
C ALA A 265 10.24 12.36 -13.77
N ALA A 266 11.16 11.38 -13.70
CA ALA A 266 11.16 10.22 -14.58
C ALA A 266 9.99 9.26 -14.27
N ILE A 267 9.75 9.03 -12.96
CA ILE A 267 8.63 8.22 -12.48
C ILE A 267 7.98 8.96 -11.31
N ILE A 268 6.66 8.98 -11.28
CA ILE A 268 5.91 9.43 -10.09
C ILE A 268 5.00 8.32 -9.63
N ILE A 269 5.10 8.01 -8.33
CA ILE A 269 4.26 7.06 -7.62
C ILE A 269 3.14 7.86 -6.93
N ASP A 270 1.92 7.78 -7.43
CA ASP A 270 0.78 8.54 -6.91
C ASP A 270 -0.28 7.59 -6.32
N ASN A 271 -0.27 7.42 -5.00
CA ASN A 271 -1.26 6.65 -4.26
C ASN A 271 -2.29 7.54 -3.53
N ILE A 272 -2.36 8.82 -3.88
CA ILE A 272 -3.32 9.80 -3.35
C ILE A 272 -4.54 9.93 -4.27
N GLY A 273 -4.31 10.16 -5.56
CA GLY A 273 -5.35 10.25 -6.57
C GLY A 273 -5.78 11.68 -6.90
N ARG A 274 -7.10 11.89 -7.06
CA ARG A 274 -7.72 13.08 -7.65
C ARG A 274 -7.12 14.44 -7.25
N PRO A 275 -6.88 14.75 -5.97
CA PRO A 275 -6.45 16.10 -5.58
C PRO A 275 -5.12 16.52 -6.20
N VAL A 276 -4.16 15.60 -6.33
CA VAL A 276 -2.79 15.88 -6.77
C VAL A 276 -2.52 15.43 -8.21
N TYR A 277 -3.40 14.60 -8.77
CA TYR A 277 -3.16 13.90 -10.04
C TYR A 277 -2.79 14.83 -11.20
N ARG A 278 -3.49 15.96 -11.37
CA ARG A 278 -3.18 16.93 -12.42
C ARG A 278 -1.78 17.53 -12.27
N ALA A 279 -1.44 17.95 -11.06
CA ALA A 279 -0.11 18.50 -10.78
C ALA A 279 0.98 17.43 -10.96
N THR A 280 0.68 16.19 -10.56
CA THR A 280 1.52 15.02 -10.76
C THR A 280 1.85 14.80 -12.24
N LEU A 281 0.83 14.77 -13.11
CA LEU A 281 1.05 14.64 -14.55
C LEU A 281 1.92 15.77 -15.12
N ARG A 282 1.73 17.01 -14.65
CA ARG A 282 2.51 18.17 -15.08
C ARG A 282 3.96 18.16 -14.62
N ALA A 283 4.23 17.49 -13.50
CA ALA A 283 5.56 17.37 -12.92
C ALA A 283 6.44 16.29 -13.58
N LEU A 284 5.82 15.35 -14.30
CA LEU A 284 6.58 14.35 -15.07
C LEU A 284 7.42 15.00 -16.16
N GLY A 285 8.61 14.48 -16.37
CA GLY A 285 9.45 14.76 -17.52
C GLY A 285 8.90 14.13 -18.81
N ARG A 286 9.58 14.37 -19.92
CA ARG A 286 9.30 13.68 -21.18
C ARG A 286 9.53 12.18 -21.02
N GLN A 287 8.64 11.35 -21.55
CA GLN A 287 8.66 9.89 -21.40
C GLN A 287 8.47 9.43 -19.95
N GLY A 288 7.98 10.33 -19.09
CA GLY A 288 7.73 10.01 -17.68
C GLY A 288 6.64 8.99 -17.50
N VAL A 289 6.72 8.25 -16.39
CA VAL A 289 5.75 7.23 -16.00
C VAL A 289 5.04 7.66 -14.73
N LEU A 290 3.70 7.71 -14.75
CA LEU A 290 2.90 7.76 -13.56
C LEU A 290 2.41 6.36 -13.24
N THR A 291 2.63 5.92 -12.01
CA THR A 291 2.15 4.63 -11.53
C THR A 291 1.32 4.79 -10.25
N THR A 292 0.29 3.96 -10.11
CA THR A 292 -0.58 3.96 -8.94
C THR A 292 -1.13 2.57 -8.65
N VAL A 293 -1.21 2.24 -7.35
CA VAL A 293 -1.91 1.07 -6.80
C VAL A 293 -2.97 1.49 -5.78
N GLY A 294 -3.06 2.78 -5.47
CA GLY A 294 -3.94 3.34 -4.44
C GLY A 294 -4.76 4.53 -4.93
N TRP A 295 -5.75 4.91 -4.12
CA TRP A 295 -6.68 5.99 -4.44
C TRP A 295 -7.24 6.67 -3.18
N LYS A 296 -6.37 7.05 -2.27
CA LYS A 296 -6.78 7.57 -0.95
C LYS A 296 -7.88 8.64 -1.02
N HIS A 297 -7.85 9.50 -2.05
CA HIS A 297 -8.77 10.61 -2.23
C HIS A 297 -9.46 10.63 -3.60
N GLY A 298 -9.86 9.47 -4.11
CA GLY A 298 -10.71 9.33 -5.29
C GLY A 298 -10.13 8.41 -6.36
N MET A 299 -11.04 7.70 -7.02
CA MET A 299 -10.73 6.67 -8.02
C MET A 299 -10.82 7.17 -9.46
N VAL A 300 -11.54 8.28 -9.69
CA VAL A 300 -11.71 8.83 -11.04
C VAL A 300 -10.58 9.78 -11.34
N LEU A 301 -9.78 9.45 -12.35
CA LEU A 301 -8.62 10.21 -12.81
C LEU A 301 -8.83 10.59 -14.28
N GLN A 302 -8.59 11.85 -14.62
CA GLN A 302 -8.77 12.36 -15.99
C GLN A 302 -7.45 12.82 -16.58
N THR A 303 -7.18 12.46 -17.83
CA THR A 303 -6.00 12.85 -18.60
C THR A 303 -6.40 13.60 -19.86
N MET A 304 -5.60 14.57 -20.26
CA MET A 304 -5.76 15.26 -21.54
C MET A 304 -4.82 14.63 -22.59
N ARG A 305 -5.36 13.69 -23.38
CA ARG A 305 -4.60 12.90 -24.35
C ARG A 305 -3.69 13.73 -25.26
N ALA A 306 -4.16 14.88 -25.75
CA ALA A 306 -3.39 15.71 -26.66
C ALA A 306 -2.07 16.22 -26.04
N THR A 307 -2.12 16.63 -24.77
CA THR A 307 -0.93 17.14 -24.06
C THR A 307 -0.02 16.00 -23.63
N GLU A 308 -0.58 15.00 -22.96
CA GLU A 308 0.21 13.97 -22.27
C GLU A 308 0.75 12.90 -23.23
N CYS A 309 -0.05 12.52 -24.23
CA CYS A 309 0.34 11.53 -25.22
C CYS A 309 1.21 12.11 -26.34
N ILE A 310 0.72 13.18 -27.04
CA ILE A 310 1.30 13.63 -28.31
C ILE A 310 2.56 14.46 -28.08
N LYS A 311 2.57 15.31 -27.06
CA LYS A 311 3.69 16.23 -26.80
C LYS A 311 4.74 15.69 -25.87
N ARG A 312 4.36 14.89 -24.88
CA ARG A 312 5.23 14.50 -23.76
C ARG A 312 5.50 13.01 -23.70
N HIS A 313 4.73 12.17 -24.41
CA HIS A 313 4.85 10.71 -24.41
C HIS A 313 4.79 10.09 -23.02
N ILE A 314 3.89 10.57 -22.18
CA ILE A 314 3.72 10.10 -20.80
C ILE A 314 2.96 8.79 -20.77
N HIS A 315 3.41 7.88 -19.90
CA HIS A 315 2.71 6.64 -19.58
C HIS A 315 1.99 6.79 -18.24
N VAL A 316 0.73 6.40 -18.22
CA VAL A 316 -0.08 6.32 -17.01
C VAL A 316 -0.58 4.89 -16.91
N HIS A 317 -0.23 4.20 -15.83
CA HIS A 317 -0.78 2.89 -15.57
C HIS A 317 -1.27 2.75 -14.13
N THR A 318 -2.33 1.97 -13.98
CA THR A 318 -2.84 1.52 -12.70
C THR A 318 -2.47 0.06 -12.54
N HIS A 319 -2.04 -0.32 -11.34
CA HIS A 319 -1.56 -1.66 -11.09
C HIS A 319 -2.22 -2.27 -9.84
N ALA A 320 -2.46 -3.56 -9.89
CA ALA A 320 -2.77 -4.37 -8.71
C ALA A 320 -1.68 -5.43 -8.57
N CYS A 321 -1.24 -5.68 -7.34
CA CYS A 321 -0.20 -6.68 -7.08
C CYS A 321 -0.63 -8.08 -7.52
N ARG A 322 0.34 -8.88 -8.00
CA ARG A 322 0.16 -10.25 -8.45
C ARG A 322 0.70 -11.23 -7.43
N PHE A 323 0.11 -12.40 -7.38
CA PHE A 323 0.49 -13.48 -6.48
C PHE A 323 1.56 -14.39 -7.11
N HIS A 324 2.71 -13.86 -7.37
CA HIS A 324 3.88 -14.68 -7.66
C HIS A 324 5.08 -13.99 -7.04
N ASP A 325 6.16 -14.69 -6.85
CA ASP A 325 7.42 -14.18 -6.32
C ASP A 325 7.44 -13.85 -4.81
N ILE A 326 6.46 -14.28 -4.02
CA ILE A 326 6.46 -13.98 -2.57
C ILE A 326 7.72 -14.55 -1.88
N ALA A 327 8.13 -15.76 -2.24
CA ALA A 327 9.36 -16.35 -1.73
C ALA A 327 10.59 -15.55 -2.19
N GLU A 328 10.61 -15.11 -3.46
CA GLU A 328 11.66 -14.24 -4.02
C GLU A 328 11.75 -12.91 -3.28
N ILE A 329 10.59 -12.30 -2.98
CA ILE A 329 10.53 -11.03 -2.24
C ILE A 329 11.09 -11.20 -0.82
N ALA A 330 10.68 -12.25 -0.11
CA ALA A 330 11.17 -12.53 1.23
C ALA A 330 12.69 -12.80 1.24
N GLU A 331 13.20 -13.56 0.26
CA GLU A 331 14.62 -13.79 0.10
C GLU A 331 15.38 -12.48 -0.24
N PHE A 332 14.83 -11.66 -1.11
CA PHE A 332 15.39 -10.35 -1.41
C PHE A 332 15.44 -9.46 -0.17
N GLN A 333 14.39 -9.41 0.64
CA GLN A 333 14.36 -8.68 1.91
C GLN A 333 15.46 -9.17 2.86
N GLU A 334 15.56 -10.47 3.07
CA GLU A 334 16.58 -11.07 3.93
C GLU A 334 18.01 -10.75 3.46
N ARG A 335 18.25 -10.82 2.16
CA ARG A 335 19.57 -10.59 1.57
C ARG A 335 19.98 -9.12 1.57
N THR A 336 19.06 -8.21 1.27
CA THR A 336 19.42 -6.82 0.96
C THR A 336 19.14 -5.83 2.08
N GLY A 337 18.38 -6.23 3.08
CA GLY A 337 17.94 -5.32 4.14
C GLY A 337 16.80 -4.39 3.72
N TRP A 338 16.09 -4.68 2.62
CA TRP A 338 14.90 -3.94 2.22
C TRP A 338 13.72 -4.29 3.12
N MET A 339 13.70 -3.66 4.28
CA MET A 339 12.73 -3.90 5.34
C MET A 339 12.52 -2.61 6.13
N LEU A 340 11.31 -2.42 6.62
CA LEU A 340 10.99 -1.31 7.49
C LEU A 340 11.73 -1.39 8.84
N SER A 341 11.96 -0.22 9.44
CA SER A 341 12.33 -0.12 10.84
C SER A 341 11.07 0.21 11.64
N LEU A 342 10.80 -0.55 12.69
CA LEU A 342 9.67 -0.27 13.59
C LEU A 342 9.97 0.89 14.55
N GLY A 343 11.25 1.16 14.85
CA GLY A 343 11.63 2.17 15.83
C GLY A 343 10.91 1.96 17.16
N ASN A 344 10.44 3.06 17.75
CA ASN A 344 9.66 3.07 19.00
C ASN A 344 8.15 3.25 18.75
N GLN A 345 7.65 2.86 17.56
CA GLN A 345 6.23 3.01 17.29
C GLN A 345 5.36 2.17 18.23
N ARG A 346 4.18 2.70 18.55
CA ARG A 346 3.18 2.01 19.37
C ARG A 346 2.70 0.74 18.66
N THR A 347 2.60 -0.36 19.43
CA THR A 347 1.85 -1.55 19.05
C THR A 347 0.52 -1.53 19.78
N TYR A 348 -0.59 -1.52 19.04
CA TYR A 348 -1.93 -1.53 19.60
C TYR A 348 -2.31 -2.96 20.00
N THR A 349 -2.90 -3.11 21.18
CA THR A 349 -3.44 -4.39 21.63
C THR A 349 -4.77 -4.71 20.95
N PHE A 350 -5.26 -5.94 21.10
CA PHE A 350 -6.56 -6.35 20.55
C PHE A 350 -7.72 -5.47 21.03
N ASP A 351 -7.65 -4.99 22.27
CA ASP A 351 -8.69 -4.12 22.84
C ASP A 351 -8.62 -2.67 22.30
N GLU A 352 -7.47 -2.25 21.79
CA GLU A 352 -7.23 -0.91 21.23
C GLU A 352 -7.46 -0.83 19.72
N ILE A 353 -7.93 -1.90 19.06
CA ILE A 353 -8.21 -1.91 17.61
C ILE A 353 -9.18 -0.80 17.19
N PRO A 354 -10.27 -0.47 17.91
CA PRO A 354 -11.13 0.65 17.56
C PRO A 354 -10.40 2.01 17.57
N ASP A 355 -9.48 2.21 18.50
CA ASP A 355 -8.65 3.44 18.55
C ASP A 355 -7.70 3.49 17.37
N LEU A 356 -7.03 2.39 17.03
CA LEU A 356 -6.18 2.30 15.86
C LEU A 356 -6.94 2.62 14.57
N ALA A 357 -8.14 2.08 14.40
CA ALA A 357 -8.99 2.32 13.24
C ALA A 357 -9.33 3.81 13.08
N ARG A 358 -9.69 4.47 14.20
CA ARG A 358 -9.97 5.91 14.24
C ARG A 358 -8.72 6.73 13.92
N ASP A 359 -7.61 6.49 14.61
CA ASP A 359 -6.35 7.22 14.44
C ASP A 359 -5.83 7.11 13.00
N TYR A 360 -5.99 5.92 12.38
CA TYR A 360 -5.64 5.72 10.97
C TYR A 360 -6.54 6.51 10.03
N ALA A 361 -7.85 6.48 10.23
CA ALA A 361 -8.82 7.18 9.39
C ALA A 361 -8.63 8.70 9.44
N GLU A 362 -8.34 9.24 10.64
CA GLU A 362 -8.09 10.66 10.88
C GLU A 362 -6.67 11.11 10.45
N GLY A 363 -5.76 10.17 10.19
CA GLY A 363 -4.39 10.47 9.81
C GLY A 363 -3.49 10.88 10.98
N ASN A 364 -3.85 10.53 12.21
CA ASN A 364 -3.16 10.88 13.45
C ASN A 364 -1.94 10.00 13.76
N LEU A 365 -1.63 9.02 12.90
CA LEU A 365 -0.50 8.14 13.09
C LEU A 365 0.78 8.74 12.53
N ASP A 366 1.88 8.63 13.25
CA ASP A 366 3.20 9.02 12.76
C ASP A 366 3.79 8.00 11.78
N SER A 367 3.60 6.71 12.06
CA SER A 367 4.10 5.62 11.21
C SER A 367 3.18 5.34 10.02
N TYR A 368 3.78 4.96 8.89
CA TYR A 368 3.07 4.37 7.75
C TYR A 368 2.77 2.87 7.93
N PHE A 369 3.29 2.27 8.99
CA PHE A 369 3.21 0.83 9.26
C PHE A 369 2.57 0.55 10.63
N PRO A 370 1.33 1.01 10.87
CA PRO A 370 0.69 0.87 12.16
C PRO A 370 0.51 -0.60 12.52
N LEU A 371 1.01 -1.00 13.68
CA LEU A 371 1.12 -2.38 14.13
C LEU A 371 0.12 -2.67 15.24
N PHE A 372 -0.50 -3.84 15.18
CA PHE A 372 -1.32 -4.38 16.27
C PHE A 372 -0.94 -5.81 16.64
N GLN A 373 -1.21 -6.17 17.89
CA GLN A 373 -1.01 -7.49 18.46
C GLN A 373 -2.33 -8.09 18.88
N ILE A 374 -2.61 -9.31 18.45
CA ILE A 374 -3.86 -10.04 18.78
C ILE A 374 -3.64 -11.03 19.91
N ASN A 375 -2.64 -11.90 19.80
CA ASN A 375 -2.28 -12.88 20.83
C ASN A 375 -0.85 -12.60 21.32
N GLY A 376 -0.58 -13.00 22.56
CA GLY A 376 0.78 -13.00 23.11
C GLY A 376 1.69 -14.02 22.40
N ASN A 377 2.99 -13.81 22.54
CA ASN A 377 4.00 -14.79 22.08
C ASN A 377 3.94 -16.10 22.86
#